data_a2f3bed53ec5cb86ec35a36d37caf992
#
_entry.id   a2f3bed53ec5cb86ec35a36d37caf992
#
_cell.length_a   1.000
_cell.length_b   1.000
_cell.length_c   1.000
_cell.angle_alpha   90.00
_cell.angle_beta   90.00
_cell.angle_gamma   90.00
#
_symmetry.space_group_name_H-M   'P 1'
#
loop_
_entity.id
_entity.type
_entity.pdbx_description
1 polymer ?
#
loop_
_entity_poly.entity_id
_entity_poly.type
_entity_poly.pdbx_seq_one_letter_code
_entity_poly.pdbx_strand_id
1 'polypeptide(L)'
;MMLPEREAPVLDVRELADPAGVGMDAERLGRIDTLFRRYVDDGRLPGWSLAVTRRGRLVHRSNYGFADPEDGRQVNDDTVFRIYSMTKPITSLAAMMLYEEGCFELNDPVAAYLPEFADTRVWKGGSTTGPETEPITE
;
A
#
# COMPACT_ATOMS: atom_id res chain seq x y z
N MET A 1 -2.99 -15.83 31.78
CA MET A 1 -1.70 -16.35 31.26
C MET A 1 -1.26 -15.35 30.18
N MET A 2 -0.42 -14.41 30.58
CA MET A 2 0.10 -13.38 29.66
C MET A 2 1.05 -14.09 28.67
N LEU A 3 0.75 -13.97 27.39
CA LEU A 3 1.70 -14.42 26.36
C LEU A 3 2.97 -13.56 26.47
N PRO A 4 4.16 -14.14 26.34
CA PRO A 4 5.39 -13.35 26.34
C PRO A 4 5.32 -12.35 25.19
N GLU A 5 5.58 -11.07 25.50
CA GLU A 5 5.78 -10.02 24.49
C GLU A 5 6.90 -10.48 23.55
N ARG A 6 6.50 -10.94 22.37
CA ARG A 6 7.45 -11.09 21.29
C ARG A 6 7.63 -9.67 20.72
N GLU A 7 8.75 -9.04 21.03
CA GLU A 7 9.19 -7.90 20.24
C GLU A 7 9.15 -8.33 18.77
N ALA A 8 8.19 -7.78 18.02
CA ALA A 8 8.18 -7.96 16.58
C ALA A 8 9.49 -7.37 16.05
N PRO A 9 10.24 -8.09 15.20
CA PRO A 9 11.46 -7.53 14.63
C PRO A 9 11.09 -6.26 13.88
N VAL A 10 11.64 -5.13 14.35
CA VAL A 10 11.49 -3.84 13.65
C VAL A 10 12.07 -4.03 12.25
N LEU A 11 11.23 -3.81 11.24
CA LEU A 11 11.65 -3.89 9.85
C LEU A 11 12.64 -2.75 9.58
N ASP A 12 13.94 -3.05 9.51
CA ASP A 12 14.92 -2.07 9.08
C ASP A 12 14.96 -2.02 7.54
N VAL A 13 14.29 -1.00 7.00
CA VAL A 13 14.23 -0.76 5.56
C VAL A 13 15.29 0.25 5.09
N ARG A 14 16.16 0.71 5.97
CA ARG A 14 17.22 1.69 5.66
C ARG A 14 18.52 1.01 5.25
N GLU A 15 18.85 -0.11 5.89
CA GLU A 15 20.07 -0.86 5.62
C GLU A 15 19.80 -2.11 4.77
N LEU A 16 20.59 -2.26 3.72
CA LEU A 16 20.53 -3.44 2.86
C LEU A 16 21.32 -4.58 3.52
N ALA A 17 20.62 -5.66 3.82
CA ALA A 17 21.23 -6.88 4.36
C ALA A 17 21.71 -7.81 3.25
N ASP A 18 22.69 -8.65 3.56
CA ASP A 18 23.11 -9.71 2.64
C ASP A 18 21.96 -10.70 2.38
N PRO A 19 21.52 -10.85 1.11
CA PRO A 19 20.46 -11.78 0.74
C PRO A 19 20.76 -13.24 1.17
N ALA A 20 22.01 -13.67 1.08
CA ALA A 20 22.41 -15.04 1.45
C ALA A 20 22.12 -15.34 2.92
N GLY A 21 22.28 -14.35 3.81
CA GLY A 21 21.99 -14.46 5.24
C GLY A 21 20.52 -14.77 5.57
N VAL A 22 19.61 -14.59 4.64
CA VAL A 22 18.19 -14.95 4.75
C VAL A 22 17.76 -16.02 3.74
N GLY A 23 18.71 -16.66 3.06
CA GLY A 23 18.46 -17.74 2.11
C GLY A 23 17.87 -17.23 0.79
N MET A 24 18.30 -16.07 0.31
CA MET A 24 18.02 -15.53 -1.02
C MET A 24 19.29 -15.37 -1.81
N ASP A 25 19.16 -15.38 -3.13
CA ASP A 25 20.27 -15.28 -4.09
C ASP A 25 20.25 -13.89 -4.73
N ALA A 26 21.34 -13.13 -4.57
CA ALA A 26 21.47 -11.77 -5.06
C ALA A 26 21.40 -11.67 -6.60
N GLU A 27 22.00 -12.64 -7.32
CA GLU A 27 21.93 -12.65 -8.79
C GLU A 27 20.50 -12.85 -9.29
N ARG A 28 19.75 -13.75 -8.63
CA ARG A 28 18.34 -13.99 -8.97
C ARG A 28 17.45 -12.78 -8.65
N LEU A 29 17.75 -12.04 -7.58
CA LEU A 29 17.06 -10.77 -7.28
C LEU A 29 17.32 -9.74 -8.37
N GLY A 30 18.54 -9.61 -8.88
CA GLY A 30 18.87 -8.71 -9.98
C GLY A 30 18.12 -8.99 -11.30
N ARG A 31 17.54 -10.19 -11.47
CA ARG A 31 16.69 -10.50 -12.62
C ARG A 31 15.38 -9.70 -12.61
N ILE A 32 14.92 -9.31 -11.42
CA ILE A 32 13.75 -8.44 -11.26
C ILE A 32 14.05 -7.09 -11.90
N ASP A 33 15.22 -6.50 -11.61
CA ASP A 33 15.62 -5.22 -12.18
C ASP A 33 15.71 -5.29 -13.71
N THR A 34 16.31 -6.35 -14.21
CA THR A 34 16.45 -6.58 -15.67
C THR A 34 15.07 -6.65 -16.35
N LEU A 35 14.11 -7.30 -15.70
CA LEU A 35 12.74 -7.39 -16.23
C LEU A 35 12.06 -6.01 -16.21
N PHE A 36 12.07 -5.32 -15.05
CA PHE A 36 11.35 -4.07 -14.90
C PHE A 36 11.97 -2.90 -15.69
N ARG A 37 13.28 -2.89 -15.91
CA ARG A 37 13.94 -1.90 -16.80
C ARG A 37 13.32 -1.90 -18.19
N ARG A 38 13.02 -3.06 -18.75
CA ARG A 38 12.37 -3.16 -20.08
C ARG A 38 11.04 -2.43 -20.14
N TYR A 39 10.24 -2.41 -19.02
CA TYR A 39 8.98 -1.70 -19.01
C TYR A 39 9.14 -0.17 -19.10
N VAL A 40 10.24 0.35 -18.59
CA VAL A 40 10.59 1.77 -18.73
C VAL A 40 11.19 2.04 -20.11
N ASP A 41 12.14 1.22 -20.54
CA ASP A 41 12.83 1.38 -21.83
C ASP A 41 11.84 1.26 -23.01
N ASP A 42 10.81 0.42 -22.88
CA ASP A 42 9.71 0.27 -23.85
C ASP A 42 8.62 1.37 -23.71
N GLY A 43 8.77 2.31 -22.79
CA GLY A 43 7.81 3.40 -22.55
C GLY A 43 6.48 2.98 -21.89
N ARG A 44 6.40 1.76 -21.32
CA ARG A 44 5.18 1.26 -20.65
C ARG A 44 4.99 1.80 -19.23
N LEU A 45 6.09 2.15 -18.57
CA LEU A 45 6.11 2.79 -17.24
C LEU A 45 7.09 3.96 -17.27
N PRO A 46 6.80 5.07 -16.61
CA PRO A 46 7.76 6.18 -16.50
C PRO A 46 8.94 5.83 -15.59
N GLY A 47 8.71 5.08 -14.55
CA GLY A 47 9.72 4.66 -13.58
C GLY A 47 9.12 3.76 -12.51
N TRP A 48 9.98 3.17 -11.67
CA TRP A 48 9.58 2.28 -10.59
C TRP A 48 10.57 2.32 -9.42
N SER A 49 10.08 1.95 -8.27
CA SER A 49 10.87 1.68 -7.06
C SER A 49 10.49 0.29 -6.55
N LEU A 50 11.49 -0.50 -6.18
CA LEU A 50 11.32 -1.87 -5.70
C LEU A 50 12.06 -2.07 -4.38
N ALA A 51 11.42 -2.75 -3.46
CA ALA A 51 12.03 -3.26 -2.24
C ALA A 51 11.60 -4.71 -2.00
N VAL A 52 12.54 -5.58 -1.67
CA VAL A 52 12.26 -6.96 -1.28
C VAL A 52 12.76 -7.17 0.14
N THR A 53 11.86 -7.66 1.00
CA THR A 53 12.19 -7.98 2.38
C THR A 53 11.99 -9.47 2.65
N ARG A 54 12.81 -10.02 3.51
CA ARG A 54 12.65 -11.39 4.03
C ARG A 54 13.10 -11.48 5.47
N ARG A 55 12.29 -12.14 6.33
CA ARG A 55 12.56 -12.28 7.76
C ARG A 55 12.82 -10.93 8.45
N GLY A 56 12.06 -9.89 8.08
CA GLY A 56 12.22 -8.56 8.65
C GLY A 56 13.47 -7.79 8.20
N ARG A 57 14.17 -8.25 7.16
CA ARG A 57 15.39 -7.58 6.63
C ARG A 57 15.18 -7.18 5.19
N LEU A 58 15.59 -5.96 4.83
CA LEU A 58 15.64 -5.49 3.44
C LEU A 58 16.82 -6.18 2.75
N VAL A 59 16.57 -6.91 1.68
CA VAL A 59 17.59 -7.69 0.96
C VAL A 59 17.81 -7.27 -0.48
N HIS A 60 16.92 -6.46 -1.01
CA HIS A 60 17.07 -5.86 -2.33
C HIS A 60 16.28 -4.57 -2.41
N ARG A 61 16.90 -3.53 -2.96
CA ARG A 61 16.27 -2.24 -3.25
C ARG A 61 16.84 -1.69 -4.53
N SER A 62 15.98 -1.24 -5.41
CA SER A 62 16.39 -0.64 -6.68
C SER A 62 15.34 0.35 -7.19
N ASN A 63 15.80 1.34 -7.92
CA ASN A 63 15.01 2.40 -8.54
C ASN A 63 15.43 2.52 -10.00
N TYR A 64 14.51 2.85 -10.89
CA TYR A 64 14.83 3.10 -12.30
C TYR A 64 13.77 3.97 -12.96
N GLY A 65 14.20 4.78 -13.94
CA GLY A 65 13.36 5.67 -14.72
C GLY A 65 13.03 6.99 -14.00
N PHE A 66 11.92 7.60 -14.36
CA PHE A 66 11.57 8.95 -13.97
C PHE A 66 10.33 8.96 -13.05
N ALA A 67 10.39 9.75 -11.99
CA ALA A 67 9.24 10.14 -11.18
C ALA A 67 8.41 11.21 -11.91
N ASP A 68 9.08 12.01 -12.72
CA ASP A 68 8.50 13.01 -13.60
C ASP A 68 9.33 13.08 -14.89
N PRO A 69 8.84 12.48 -15.99
CA PRO A 69 9.53 12.49 -17.27
C PRO A 69 9.64 13.89 -17.90
N GLU A 70 8.67 14.78 -17.65
CA GLU A 70 8.63 16.13 -18.24
C GLU A 70 9.75 16.99 -17.64
N ASP A 71 9.93 16.90 -16.33
CA ASP A 71 11.00 17.62 -15.60
C ASP A 71 12.33 16.85 -15.57
N GLY A 72 12.40 15.63 -16.12
CA GLY A 72 13.59 14.78 -16.09
C GLY A 72 13.97 14.30 -14.68
N ARG A 73 13.04 14.36 -13.70
CA ARG A 73 13.28 13.97 -12.31
C ARG A 73 13.27 12.46 -12.17
N GLN A 74 14.41 11.90 -11.80
CA GLN A 74 14.56 10.45 -11.62
C GLN A 74 13.86 9.93 -10.37
N VAL A 75 13.45 8.65 -10.41
CA VAL A 75 13.00 7.92 -9.22
C VAL A 75 14.19 7.68 -8.29
N ASN A 76 13.99 7.95 -7.01
CA ASN A 76 14.95 7.67 -5.94
C ASN A 76 14.22 7.16 -4.69
N ASP A 77 14.96 6.91 -3.60
CA ASP A 77 14.43 6.37 -2.35
C ASP A 77 13.44 7.32 -1.64
N ASP A 78 13.51 8.62 -1.93
CA ASP A 78 12.64 9.64 -1.36
C ASP A 78 11.42 9.95 -2.25
N THR A 79 11.27 9.27 -3.38
CA THR A 79 10.15 9.49 -4.30
C THR A 79 8.82 9.06 -3.65
N VAL A 80 7.88 9.99 -3.57
CA VAL A 80 6.53 9.73 -3.06
C VAL A 80 5.63 9.23 -4.18
N PHE A 81 5.06 8.05 -3.98
CA PHE A 81 4.12 7.41 -4.91
C PHE A 81 2.68 7.55 -4.45
N ARG A 82 1.77 7.76 -5.38
CA ARG A 82 0.32 7.61 -5.13
C ARG A 82 -0.03 6.13 -5.14
N ILE A 83 -0.40 5.59 -3.98
CA ILE A 83 -0.64 4.15 -3.82
C ILE A 83 -2.10 3.73 -4.03
N TYR A 84 -3.00 4.68 -4.34
CA TYR A 84 -4.41 4.45 -4.64
C TYR A 84 -5.08 3.50 -3.61
N SER A 85 -5.70 2.41 -4.08
CA SER A 85 -6.41 1.45 -3.22
C SER A 85 -5.52 0.70 -2.23
N MET A 86 -4.20 0.71 -2.38
CA MET A 86 -3.27 0.20 -1.37
C MET A 86 -3.29 1.05 -0.07
N THR A 87 -3.91 2.21 -0.09
CA THR A 87 -4.23 3.00 1.11
C THR A 87 -5.21 2.27 2.03
N LYS A 88 -6.12 1.43 1.48
CA LYS A 88 -7.15 0.72 2.28
C LYS A 88 -6.57 -0.14 3.41
N PRO A 89 -5.59 -1.02 3.18
CA PRO A 89 -4.99 -1.80 4.27
C PRO A 89 -4.41 -0.93 5.39
N ILE A 90 -3.79 0.20 5.05
CA ILE A 90 -3.19 1.12 6.04
C ILE A 90 -4.30 1.78 6.87
N THR A 91 -5.35 2.29 6.23
CA THR A 91 -6.50 2.87 6.91
C THR A 91 -7.23 1.83 7.75
N SER A 92 -7.40 0.60 7.24
CA SER A 92 -8.03 -0.48 7.98
C SER A 92 -7.22 -0.88 9.21
N LEU A 93 -5.88 -0.90 9.12
CA LEU A 93 -5.02 -1.15 10.28
C LEU A 93 -5.25 -0.09 11.36
N ALA A 94 -5.27 1.20 10.99
CA ALA A 94 -5.55 2.28 11.94
C ALA A 94 -6.93 2.14 12.60
N ALA A 95 -7.95 1.75 11.82
CA ALA A 95 -9.27 1.45 12.37
C ALA A 95 -9.24 0.26 13.34
N MET A 96 -8.53 -0.83 13.00
CA MET A 96 -8.42 -1.99 13.89
C MET A 96 -7.70 -1.68 15.20
N MET A 97 -6.77 -0.74 15.22
CA MET A 97 -6.16 -0.25 16.47
C MET A 97 -7.20 0.40 17.37
N LEU A 98 -8.11 1.21 16.82
CA LEU A 98 -9.22 1.80 17.57
C LEU A 98 -10.26 0.74 18.02
N TYR A 99 -10.48 -0.29 17.20
CA TYR A 99 -11.33 -1.42 17.58
C TYR A 99 -10.75 -2.18 18.78
N GLU A 100 -9.43 -2.44 18.83
CA GLU A 100 -8.74 -3.06 19.96
C GLU A 100 -8.86 -2.22 21.24
N GLU A 101 -8.97 -0.91 21.12
CA GLU A 101 -9.21 0.04 22.22
C GLU A 101 -10.70 0.13 22.63
N GLY A 102 -11.59 -0.58 21.94
CA GLY A 102 -13.03 -0.58 22.21
C GLY A 102 -13.75 0.71 21.81
N CYS A 103 -13.18 1.47 20.85
CA CYS A 103 -13.78 2.73 20.39
C CYS A 103 -15.00 2.53 19.50
N PHE A 104 -15.15 1.35 18.87
CA PHE A 104 -16.31 0.98 18.06
C PHE A 104 -16.42 -0.55 17.91
N GLU A 105 -17.58 -1.01 17.47
CA GLU A 105 -17.82 -2.41 17.09
C GLU A 105 -17.89 -2.53 15.57
N LEU A 106 -17.49 -3.71 15.02
CA LEU A 106 -17.47 -3.92 13.56
C LEU A 106 -18.85 -3.83 12.90
N ASN A 107 -19.93 -4.04 13.67
CA ASN A 107 -21.30 -3.95 13.20
C ASN A 107 -21.95 -2.59 13.47
N ASP A 108 -21.22 -1.63 14.03
CA ASP A 108 -21.77 -0.30 14.25
C ASP A 108 -22.08 0.38 12.91
N PRO A 109 -23.22 1.05 12.79
CA PRO A 109 -23.51 1.80 11.57
C PRO A 109 -22.55 2.99 11.44
N VAL A 110 -22.00 3.21 10.26
CA VAL A 110 -21.09 4.33 9.97
C VAL A 110 -21.70 5.67 10.38
N ALA A 111 -23.02 5.82 10.25
CA ALA A 111 -23.74 7.03 10.63
C ALA A 111 -23.69 7.36 12.14
N ALA A 112 -23.32 6.40 13.00
CA ALA A 112 -23.12 6.66 14.42
C ALA A 112 -21.88 7.55 14.66
N TYR A 113 -20.90 7.51 13.76
CA TYR A 113 -19.64 8.27 13.83
C TYR A 113 -19.58 9.41 12.81
N LEU A 114 -20.21 9.22 11.66
CA LEU A 114 -20.26 10.16 10.54
C LEU A 114 -21.75 10.36 10.14
N PRO A 115 -22.47 11.28 10.79
CA PRO A 115 -23.91 11.49 10.57
C PRO A 115 -24.29 11.78 9.11
N GLU A 116 -23.38 12.28 8.32
CA GLU A 116 -23.56 12.57 6.88
C GLU A 116 -23.90 11.31 6.08
N PHE A 117 -23.59 10.13 6.62
CA PHE A 117 -23.88 8.84 5.98
C PHE A 117 -25.27 8.27 6.35
N ALA A 118 -26.06 8.95 7.21
CA ALA A 118 -27.36 8.46 7.66
C ALA A 118 -28.39 8.31 6.51
N ASP A 119 -28.31 9.15 5.48
CA ASP A 119 -29.19 9.08 4.30
C ASP A 119 -28.40 8.65 3.03
N THR A 120 -27.49 7.71 3.18
CA THR A 120 -26.74 7.16 2.04
C THR A 120 -27.65 6.32 1.17
N ARG A 121 -27.60 6.51 -0.15
CA ARG A 121 -28.41 5.81 -1.13
C ARG A 121 -27.55 5.06 -2.13
N VAL A 122 -28.06 3.93 -2.63
CA VAL A 122 -27.39 3.13 -3.67
C VAL A 122 -27.72 3.71 -5.04
N TRP A 123 -26.70 3.93 -5.86
CA TRP A 123 -26.88 4.34 -7.25
C TRP A 123 -27.43 3.17 -8.07
N LYS A 124 -28.51 3.40 -8.82
CA LYS A 124 -29.17 2.41 -9.62
C LYS A 124 -29.04 2.69 -11.13
N GLY A 125 -28.89 3.94 -11.49
CA GLY A 125 -28.80 4.39 -12.87
C GLY A 125 -28.85 5.90 -13.00
N GLY A 126 -29.05 6.40 -14.22
CA GLY A 126 -29.12 7.82 -14.52
C GLY A 126 -27.75 8.48 -14.76
N SER A 127 -27.74 9.81 -14.82
CA SER A 127 -26.54 10.62 -15.01
C SER A 127 -26.00 11.14 -13.68
N THR A 128 -24.77 11.68 -13.68
CA THR A 128 -24.16 12.34 -12.51
C THR A 128 -24.94 13.57 -12.03
N THR A 129 -25.75 14.19 -12.92
CA THR A 129 -26.58 15.36 -12.62
C THR A 129 -28.04 15.00 -12.28
N GLY A 130 -28.46 13.75 -12.58
CA GLY A 130 -29.77 13.20 -12.25
C GLY A 130 -29.66 11.71 -11.93
N PRO A 131 -29.06 11.35 -10.77
CA PRO A 131 -28.89 9.95 -10.40
C PRO A 131 -30.22 9.34 -9.99
N GLU A 132 -30.46 8.11 -10.50
CA GLU A 132 -31.50 7.24 -9.96
C GLU A 132 -30.90 6.47 -8.80
N THR A 133 -31.50 6.59 -7.62
CA THR A 133 -30.99 5.95 -6.39
C THR A 133 -32.10 5.24 -5.65
N GLU A 134 -31.74 4.25 -4.86
CA GLU A 134 -32.65 3.53 -3.95
C GLU A 134 -32.07 3.52 -2.53
N PRO A 135 -32.89 3.37 -1.48
CA PRO A 135 -32.42 3.20 -0.12
C PRO A 135 -31.51 1.96 -0.01
N ILE A 136 -30.54 2.00 0.91
CA ILE A 136 -29.81 0.79 1.30
C ILE A 136 -30.79 -0.13 2.01
N THR A 137 -30.92 -1.36 1.53
CA THR A 137 -31.67 -2.42 2.22
C THR A 137 -30.70 -3.23 3.07
N GLU A 138 -31.12 -3.57 4.31
CA GLU A 138 -30.37 -4.45 5.21
C GLU A 138 -30.17 -5.85 4.62
#